data_8a3b46def85502dc3711bee38e7b67bb
#
_entry.id   8a3b46def85502dc3711bee38e7b67bb
#
_cell.length_a   1.000
_cell.length_b   1.000
_cell.length_c   1.000
_cell.angle_alpha   90.00
_cell.angle_beta   90.00
_cell.angle_gamma   90.00
#
_symmetry.space_group_name_H-M   'P 1'
#
loop_
_entity.id
_entity.type
_entity.pdbx_description
1 polymer ?
#
loop_
_entity_poly.entity_id
_entity_poly.type
_entity_poly.pdbx_seq_one_letter_code
_entity_poly.pdbx_strand_id
1 'polypeptide(L)'
;VYSWNTADNIKTFGCGYIFKSVPRKKFEKILKIEKSKQNNLRTPVCLWNNFTVKIFNKIYTSFLNLQQTEKSENFLNVIFPFAGKENYFKLFGTRGFLESQLLVPNNILNDFLGEFKDLYKVHKPLITLFSFKILSGEQKFLRFEGEGVCVTFDFVNSIKNHEFLKDLDQLCVKYNVLPSISKDSRISKNIFDKCYKDAEIFREKLIQFDKHRVYRSEISKRLEI
;
A
#
# COMPACT_ATOMS: atom_id res chain seq x y z
N VAL A 1 3.94 -13.65 4.41
CA VAL A 1 2.72 -13.95 3.64
C VAL A 1 2.20 -12.65 3.04
N TYR A 2 1.89 -12.66 1.76
CA TYR A 2 1.19 -11.56 1.11
C TYR A 2 0.17 -12.10 0.11
N SER A 3 -0.78 -11.28 -0.28
CA SER A 3 -1.75 -11.64 -1.33
C SER A 3 -1.79 -10.58 -2.43
N TRP A 4 -2.24 -11.00 -3.60
CA TRP A 4 -2.72 -10.13 -4.65
C TRP A 4 -4.20 -10.39 -4.86
N ASN A 5 -5.00 -9.32 -4.90
CA ASN A 5 -6.45 -9.41 -4.90
C ASN A 5 -7.06 -8.49 -5.97
N THR A 6 -8.23 -8.85 -6.46
CA THR A 6 -8.99 -8.01 -7.39
C THR A 6 -9.88 -7.04 -6.64
N ALA A 7 -10.01 -5.82 -7.16
CA ALA A 7 -10.91 -4.79 -6.65
C ALA A 7 -11.64 -4.03 -7.79
N ASP A 8 -11.75 -4.65 -8.96
CA ASP A 8 -12.40 -4.08 -10.14
C ASP A 8 -13.89 -4.40 -10.23
N ASN A 9 -14.38 -5.33 -9.39
CA ASN A 9 -15.78 -5.74 -9.33
C ASN A 9 -16.18 -6.10 -7.90
N ILE A 10 -17.34 -5.60 -7.46
CA ILE A 10 -17.86 -5.86 -6.10
C ILE A 10 -18.13 -7.34 -5.83
N LYS A 11 -18.49 -8.13 -6.86
CA LYS A 11 -18.74 -9.56 -6.71
C LYS A 11 -17.47 -10.37 -6.49
N THR A 12 -16.37 -9.93 -7.05
CA THR A 12 -15.04 -10.57 -6.96
C THR A 12 -14.09 -9.77 -6.06
N PHE A 13 -14.61 -8.78 -5.34
CA PHE A 13 -13.81 -7.94 -4.45
C PHE A 13 -13.08 -8.79 -3.41
N GLY A 14 -11.75 -8.67 -3.34
CA GLY A 14 -10.91 -9.42 -2.44
C GLY A 14 -10.57 -10.85 -2.89
N CYS A 15 -11.13 -11.36 -4.00
CA CYS A 15 -10.68 -12.62 -4.59
C CYS A 15 -9.27 -12.47 -5.16
N GLY A 16 -8.42 -13.49 -4.99
CA GLY A 16 -7.04 -13.41 -5.46
C GLY A 16 -6.20 -14.59 -5.08
N TYR A 17 -4.88 -14.37 -4.98
CA TYR A 17 -3.88 -15.40 -4.70
C TYR A 17 -3.11 -15.05 -3.43
N ILE A 18 -2.82 -16.07 -2.63
CA ILE A 18 -2.00 -15.97 -1.44
C ILE A 18 -0.63 -16.56 -1.75
N PHE A 19 0.42 -15.79 -1.45
CA PHE A 19 1.82 -16.19 -1.60
C PHE A 19 2.42 -16.37 -0.21
N LYS A 20 2.87 -17.59 0.07
CA LYS A 20 3.55 -17.93 1.32
C LYS A 20 5.01 -18.27 1.03
N SER A 21 5.93 -17.57 1.67
CA SER A 21 7.36 -17.83 1.54
C SER A 21 7.92 -18.33 2.86
N VAL A 22 8.83 -19.30 2.78
CA VAL A 22 9.56 -19.85 3.92
C VAL A 22 11.06 -19.78 3.63
N PRO A 23 11.90 -19.42 4.63
CA PRO A 23 13.34 -19.44 4.46
C PRO A 23 13.86 -20.83 4.14
N ARG A 24 14.76 -20.97 3.17
CA ARG A 24 15.50 -22.21 2.97
C ARG A 24 16.64 -22.33 3.98
N LYS A 25 16.82 -23.53 4.55
CA LYS A 25 17.89 -23.80 5.53
C LYS A 25 19.30 -23.82 4.91
N LYS A 26 19.44 -24.00 3.60
CA LYS A 26 20.74 -23.98 2.89
C LYS A 26 20.66 -22.97 1.74
N PHE A 27 21.61 -22.04 1.72
CA PHE A 27 21.84 -21.16 0.58
C PHE A 27 22.74 -21.89 -0.43
N GLU A 28 22.17 -22.42 -1.49
CA GLU A 28 22.93 -23.07 -2.53
C GLU A 28 23.53 -22.11 -3.55
N LYS A 29 22.99 -20.89 -3.65
CA LYS A 29 23.47 -19.88 -4.60
C LYS A 29 23.04 -18.47 -4.17
N ILE A 30 23.98 -17.53 -4.14
CA ILE A 30 23.66 -16.11 -4.04
C ILE A 30 23.14 -15.66 -5.41
N LEU A 31 21.84 -15.40 -5.50
CA LEU A 31 21.26 -14.86 -6.72
C LEU A 31 21.76 -13.43 -6.90
N LYS A 32 22.39 -13.14 -8.05
CA LYS A 32 22.84 -11.77 -8.37
C LYS A 32 21.62 -10.84 -8.45
N ILE A 33 21.72 -9.72 -7.78
CA ILE A 33 20.73 -8.64 -7.92
C ILE A 33 20.98 -8.00 -9.30
N GLU A 34 20.08 -8.23 -10.23
CA GLU A 34 20.10 -7.51 -11.50
C GLU A 34 19.72 -6.04 -11.22
N LYS A 35 20.65 -5.14 -11.51
CA LYS A 35 20.34 -3.71 -11.47
C LYS A 35 19.36 -3.40 -12.60
N SER A 36 18.13 -3.08 -12.26
CA SER A 36 17.16 -2.56 -13.21
C SER A 36 17.71 -1.27 -13.85
N LYS A 37 17.76 -1.22 -15.18
CA LYS A 37 18.02 0.02 -15.89
C LYS A 37 16.78 0.91 -15.71
N GLN A 38 16.89 1.94 -14.89
CA GLN A 38 15.83 2.93 -14.70
C GLN A 38 15.60 3.63 -16.04
N ASN A 39 14.48 3.34 -16.67
CA ASN A 39 14.02 4.06 -17.83
C ASN A 39 12.89 5.00 -17.38
N ASN A 40 13.16 6.30 -17.31
CA ASN A 40 12.27 7.33 -16.77
C ASN A 40 11.12 7.73 -17.72
N LEU A 41 10.97 7.05 -18.85
CA LEU A 41 9.87 7.31 -19.79
C LEU A 41 8.52 6.95 -19.15
N ARG A 42 7.70 7.96 -18.92
CA ARG A 42 6.28 7.81 -18.53
C ARG A 42 5.41 7.91 -19.78
N THR A 43 4.30 7.20 -19.79
CA THR A 43 3.29 7.42 -20.83
C THR A 43 2.71 8.84 -20.72
N PRO A 44 2.43 9.54 -21.83
CA PRO A 44 1.88 10.90 -21.76
C PRO A 44 0.47 10.94 -21.16
N VAL A 45 -0.26 9.84 -21.24
CA VAL A 45 -1.62 9.69 -20.73
C VAL A 45 -1.71 8.54 -19.74
N CYS A 46 -2.66 8.62 -18.82
CA CYS A 46 -2.99 7.51 -17.92
C CYS A 46 -3.72 6.42 -18.70
N LEU A 47 -3.16 5.22 -18.70
CA LEU A 47 -3.76 4.06 -19.37
C LEU A 47 -4.68 3.25 -18.45
N TRP A 48 -4.66 3.53 -17.14
CA TRP A 48 -5.55 2.89 -16.19
C TRP A 48 -6.97 3.45 -16.26
N ASN A 49 -7.92 2.57 -16.53
CA ASN A 49 -9.37 2.80 -16.47
C ASN A 49 -10.06 1.48 -16.10
N ASN A 50 -11.37 1.49 -15.89
CA ASN A 50 -12.13 0.30 -15.49
C ASN A 50 -11.98 -0.89 -16.46
N PHE A 51 -11.80 -0.64 -17.75
CA PHE A 51 -11.64 -1.68 -18.75
C PHE A 51 -10.23 -2.28 -18.71
N THR A 52 -9.19 -1.44 -18.69
CA THR A 52 -7.80 -1.89 -18.68
C THR A 52 -7.43 -2.60 -17.37
N VAL A 53 -7.98 -2.18 -16.23
CA VAL A 53 -7.80 -2.90 -14.95
C VAL A 53 -8.41 -4.29 -15.01
N LYS A 54 -9.62 -4.45 -15.58
CA LYS A 54 -10.24 -5.78 -15.77
C LYS A 54 -9.42 -6.69 -16.66
N ILE A 55 -8.92 -6.17 -17.78
CA ILE A 55 -8.05 -6.93 -18.68
C ILE A 55 -6.78 -7.35 -17.97
N PHE A 56 -6.12 -6.40 -17.28
CA PHE A 56 -4.91 -6.69 -16.52
C PHE A 56 -5.15 -7.78 -15.48
N ASN A 57 -6.20 -7.66 -14.67
CA ASN A 57 -6.56 -8.65 -13.67
C ASN A 57 -6.80 -10.04 -14.31
N LYS A 58 -7.50 -10.09 -15.42
CA LYS A 58 -7.76 -11.35 -16.14
C LYS A 58 -6.47 -12.00 -16.66
N ILE A 59 -5.60 -11.20 -17.29
CA ILE A 59 -4.31 -11.69 -17.81
C ILE A 59 -3.43 -12.16 -16.64
N TYR A 60 -3.33 -11.37 -15.58
CA TYR A 60 -2.50 -11.70 -14.44
C TYR A 60 -3.01 -12.94 -13.68
N THR A 61 -4.31 -13.07 -13.51
CA THR A 61 -4.96 -14.29 -12.99
C THR A 61 -4.62 -15.52 -13.82
N SER A 62 -4.76 -15.41 -15.16
CA SER A 62 -4.43 -16.52 -16.07
C SER A 62 -2.96 -16.89 -15.98
N PHE A 63 -2.07 -15.90 -15.90
CA PHE A 63 -0.63 -16.11 -15.73
C PHE A 63 -0.33 -16.81 -14.39
N LEU A 64 -0.95 -16.40 -13.28
CA LEU A 64 -0.75 -17.06 -11.98
C LEU A 64 -1.25 -18.50 -11.95
N ASN A 65 -2.36 -18.80 -12.63
CA ASN A 65 -2.88 -20.17 -12.77
C ASN A 65 -1.94 -21.10 -13.54
N LEU A 66 -1.11 -20.56 -14.43
CA LEU A 66 -0.14 -21.33 -15.20
C LEU A 66 1.21 -21.48 -14.52
N GLN A 67 1.46 -20.74 -13.43
CA GLN A 67 2.71 -20.83 -12.69
C GLN A 67 2.78 -22.10 -11.84
N GLN A 68 4.01 -22.56 -11.61
CA GLN A 68 4.28 -23.63 -10.64
C GLN A 68 3.89 -23.14 -9.24
N THR A 69 3.25 -24.00 -8.46
CA THR A 69 2.82 -23.73 -7.09
C THR A 69 3.97 -23.49 -6.12
N GLU A 70 5.16 -24.06 -6.42
CA GLU A 70 6.37 -23.89 -5.61
C GLU A 70 7.56 -23.47 -6.48
N LYS A 71 8.26 -22.42 -6.04
CA LYS A 71 9.48 -21.93 -6.69
C LYS A 71 10.44 -21.33 -5.68
N SER A 72 11.73 -21.37 -6.00
CA SER A 72 12.75 -20.66 -5.23
C SER A 72 12.88 -19.23 -5.74
N GLU A 73 12.77 -18.27 -4.84
CA GLU A 73 12.89 -16.84 -5.15
C GLU A 73 13.95 -16.18 -4.29
N ASN A 74 14.53 -15.09 -4.81
CA ASN A 74 15.39 -14.23 -4.02
C ASN A 74 14.56 -13.51 -2.93
N PHE A 75 15.12 -13.40 -1.73
CA PHE A 75 14.49 -12.69 -0.61
C PHE A 75 14.01 -11.29 -0.98
N LEU A 76 14.81 -10.53 -1.73
CA LEU A 76 14.40 -9.19 -2.18
C LEU A 76 13.18 -9.22 -3.10
N ASN A 77 13.07 -10.20 -3.98
CA ASN A 77 11.90 -10.36 -4.86
C ASN A 77 10.64 -10.72 -4.09
N VAL A 78 10.79 -11.42 -2.96
CA VAL A 78 9.67 -11.76 -2.07
C VAL A 78 9.17 -10.53 -1.31
N ILE A 79 10.09 -9.70 -0.79
CA ILE A 79 9.71 -8.50 -0.04
C ILE A 79 9.24 -7.38 -0.97
N PHE A 80 9.90 -7.23 -2.12
CA PHE A 80 9.61 -6.21 -3.12
C PHE A 80 9.20 -6.83 -4.45
N PRO A 81 8.01 -7.45 -4.55
CA PRO A 81 7.59 -8.20 -5.75
C PRO A 81 7.47 -7.34 -7.02
N PHE A 82 7.44 -6.02 -6.86
CA PHE A 82 7.40 -5.04 -7.95
C PHE A 82 8.74 -4.36 -8.24
N ALA A 83 9.82 -4.68 -7.50
CA ALA A 83 11.14 -4.16 -7.80
C ALA A 83 11.56 -4.58 -9.22
N GLY A 84 12.01 -3.63 -10.03
CA GLY A 84 12.34 -3.86 -11.45
C GLY A 84 11.13 -3.98 -12.39
N LYS A 85 9.89 -3.92 -11.90
CA LYS A 85 8.65 -3.95 -12.70
C LYS A 85 8.07 -2.55 -12.86
N GLU A 86 8.90 -1.58 -13.16
CA GLU A 86 8.52 -0.16 -13.23
C GLU A 86 7.47 0.15 -14.32
N ASN A 87 7.28 -0.76 -15.28
CA ASN A 87 6.26 -0.59 -16.32
C ASN A 87 4.85 -0.40 -15.76
N TYR A 88 4.53 -1.03 -14.62
CA TYR A 88 3.26 -0.80 -13.92
C TYR A 88 3.05 0.68 -13.58
N PHE A 89 4.07 1.32 -13.00
CA PHE A 89 3.99 2.73 -12.59
C PHE A 89 3.96 3.71 -13.78
N LYS A 90 4.56 3.32 -14.91
CA LYS A 90 4.53 4.13 -16.13
C LYS A 90 3.12 4.27 -16.71
N LEU A 91 2.26 3.28 -16.49
CA LEU A 91 0.88 3.27 -16.99
C LEU A 91 -0.03 4.32 -16.32
N PHE A 92 0.37 4.89 -15.19
CA PHE A 92 -0.35 6.02 -14.57
C PHE A 92 -0.13 7.36 -15.32
N GLY A 93 0.86 7.41 -16.22
CA GLY A 93 1.17 8.59 -17.02
C GLY A 93 1.55 9.80 -16.17
N THR A 94 1.29 10.99 -16.72
CA THR A 94 1.61 12.27 -16.05
C THR A 94 0.74 12.56 -14.83
N ARG A 95 -0.43 11.92 -14.70
CA ARG A 95 -1.30 12.09 -13.50
C ARG A 95 -0.67 11.51 -12.25
N GLY A 96 0.20 10.51 -12.40
CA GLY A 96 0.76 9.78 -11.26
C GLY A 96 -0.26 8.89 -10.56
N PHE A 97 0.14 8.34 -9.43
CA PHE A 97 -0.70 7.45 -8.63
C PHE A 97 -0.71 7.87 -7.16
N LEU A 98 -1.70 7.38 -6.43
CA LEU A 98 -1.82 7.46 -4.99
C LEU A 98 -1.71 6.06 -4.43
N GLU A 99 -0.93 5.89 -3.37
CA GLU A 99 -0.85 4.65 -2.61
C GLU A 99 -1.41 4.89 -1.22
N SER A 100 -2.21 3.95 -0.72
CA SER A 100 -2.64 3.91 0.67
C SER A 100 -2.31 2.54 1.25
N GLN A 101 -1.61 2.53 2.37
CA GLN A 101 -1.33 1.32 3.15
C GLN A 101 -1.88 1.51 4.56
N LEU A 102 -2.69 0.57 4.99
CA LEU A 102 -3.43 0.61 6.25
C LEU A 102 -3.10 -0.64 7.06
N LEU A 103 -2.63 -0.49 8.27
CA LEU A 103 -2.47 -1.62 9.19
C LEU A 103 -3.75 -1.75 10.04
N VAL A 104 -4.51 -2.78 9.72
CA VAL A 104 -5.79 -3.07 10.36
C VAL A 104 -5.59 -4.17 11.40
N PRO A 105 -5.87 -3.92 12.69
CA PRO A 105 -5.82 -4.93 13.73
C PRO A 105 -6.69 -6.16 13.42
N ASN A 106 -6.21 -7.35 13.77
CA ASN A 106 -6.88 -8.61 13.44
C ASN A 106 -8.32 -8.70 13.98
N ASN A 107 -8.56 -8.18 15.18
CA ASN A 107 -9.85 -8.25 15.87
C ASN A 107 -10.96 -7.42 15.23
N ILE A 108 -10.60 -6.42 14.41
CA ILE A 108 -11.58 -5.54 13.74
C ILE A 108 -11.56 -5.69 12.22
N LEU A 109 -10.74 -6.60 11.69
CA LEU A 109 -10.50 -6.72 10.24
C LEU A 109 -11.80 -6.92 9.45
N ASN A 110 -12.68 -7.80 9.93
CA ASN A 110 -13.93 -8.11 9.22
C ASN A 110 -14.88 -6.91 9.18
N ASP A 111 -15.02 -6.20 10.30
CA ASP A 111 -15.89 -5.03 10.40
C ASP A 111 -15.37 -3.89 9.53
N PHE A 112 -14.05 -3.64 9.59
CA PHE A 112 -13.39 -2.66 8.74
C PHE A 112 -13.57 -2.97 7.25
N LEU A 113 -13.34 -4.22 6.83
CA LEU A 113 -13.48 -4.62 5.42
C LEU A 113 -14.95 -4.57 4.97
N GLY A 114 -15.91 -4.81 5.88
CA GLY A 114 -17.34 -4.65 5.61
C GLY A 114 -17.67 -3.20 5.25
N GLU A 115 -17.31 -2.23 6.10
CA GLU A 115 -17.54 -0.81 5.85
C GLU A 115 -16.70 -0.27 4.68
N PHE A 116 -15.45 -0.74 4.52
CA PHE A 116 -14.67 -0.43 3.35
C PHE A 116 -15.38 -0.85 2.05
N LYS A 117 -15.99 -2.04 2.04
CA LYS A 117 -16.75 -2.54 0.89
C LYS A 117 -17.99 -1.67 0.61
N ASP A 118 -18.61 -1.10 1.63
CA ASP A 118 -19.72 -0.18 1.45
C ASP A 118 -19.27 1.17 0.90
N LEU A 119 -18.17 1.74 1.39
CA LEU A 119 -17.52 2.90 0.77
C LEU A 119 -17.15 2.64 -0.70
N TYR A 120 -16.61 1.44 -0.99
CA TYR A 120 -16.30 1.05 -2.37
C TYR A 120 -17.54 1.04 -3.27
N LYS A 121 -18.70 0.56 -2.79
CA LYS A 121 -19.96 0.57 -3.55
C LYS A 121 -20.42 1.98 -3.88
N VAL A 122 -20.29 2.91 -2.93
CA VAL A 122 -20.70 4.31 -3.08
C VAL A 122 -19.79 5.02 -4.09
N HIS A 123 -18.50 5.02 -3.81
CA HIS A 123 -17.52 5.81 -4.58
C HIS A 123 -17.04 5.13 -5.86
N LYS A 124 -17.07 3.79 -5.92
CA LYS A 124 -16.54 2.99 -7.04
C LYS A 124 -15.15 3.50 -7.47
N PRO A 125 -14.17 3.55 -6.54
CA PRO A 125 -12.83 4.04 -6.85
C PRO A 125 -12.15 3.14 -7.88
N LEU A 126 -11.25 3.71 -8.68
CA LEU A 126 -10.42 2.92 -9.58
C LEU A 126 -9.17 2.44 -8.82
N ILE A 127 -9.24 1.21 -8.32
CA ILE A 127 -8.14 0.52 -7.63
C ILE A 127 -7.40 -0.32 -8.67
N THR A 128 -6.10 -0.10 -8.82
CA THR A 128 -5.25 -0.80 -9.81
C THR A 128 -4.45 -1.93 -9.18
N LEU A 129 -4.17 -1.84 -7.89
CA LEU A 129 -3.56 -2.88 -7.06
C LEU A 129 -4.30 -2.98 -5.73
N PHE A 130 -4.53 -4.21 -5.29
CA PHE A 130 -5.07 -4.51 -3.97
C PHE A 130 -4.34 -5.70 -3.38
N SER A 131 -3.74 -5.54 -2.20
CA SER A 131 -2.97 -6.62 -1.58
C SER A 131 -3.07 -6.59 -0.06
N PHE A 132 -2.86 -7.77 0.53
CA PHE A 132 -2.72 -7.94 1.97
C PHE A 132 -1.34 -8.46 2.32
N LYS A 133 -0.82 -8.04 3.49
CA LYS A 133 0.37 -8.60 4.12
C LYS A 133 0.07 -8.79 5.60
N ILE A 134 0.54 -9.86 6.19
CA ILE A 134 0.48 -10.05 7.64
C ILE A 134 1.68 -9.36 8.24
N LEU A 135 1.45 -8.45 9.19
CA LEU A 135 2.50 -7.80 9.98
C LEU A 135 2.37 -8.22 11.43
N SER A 136 3.49 -8.22 12.12
CA SER A 136 3.60 -8.40 13.56
C SER A 136 4.58 -7.37 14.11
N GLY A 137 4.52 -7.10 15.40
CA GLY A 137 5.38 -6.15 16.08
C GLY A 137 4.60 -5.18 16.97
N GLU A 138 5.29 -4.18 17.48
CA GLU A 138 4.72 -3.14 18.34
C GLU A 138 4.92 -1.76 17.70
N GLN A 139 3.82 -1.04 17.52
CA GLN A 139 3.86 0.32 17.01
C GLN A 139 4.53 1.23 18.04
N LYS A 140 5.59 1.93 17.62
CA LYS A 140 6.32 2.92 18.41
C LYS A 140 6.60 4.15 17.57
N PHE A 141 6.33 5.33 18.12
CA PHE A 141 6.49 6.61 17.42
C PHE A 141 5.79 6.60 16.05
N LEU A 142 6.55 6.83 14.97
CA LEU A 142 6.05 6.91 13.61
C LEU A 142 6.23 5.62 12.80
N ARG A 143 6.60 4.51 13.46
CA ARG A 143 6.79 3.23 12.78
C ARG A 143 5.45 2.67 12.32
N PHE A 144 5.40 2.22 11.07
CA PHE A 144 4.27 1.50 10.51
C PHE A 144 4.43 0.01 10.83
N GLU A 145 4.11 -0.35 12.06
CA GLU A 145 4.32 -1.69 12.64
C GLU A 145 3.22 -1.99 13.67
N GLY A 146 2.87 -3.26 13.86
CA GLY A 146 1.85 -3.71 14.80
C GLY A 146 1.30 -5.08 14.42
N GLU A 147 0.48 -5.66 15.31
CA GLU A 147 -0.23 -6.92 15.07
C GLU A 147 -1.45 -6.68 14.19
N GLY A 148 -1.43 -7.18 12.94
CA GLY A 148 -2.56 -7.01 12.05
C GLY A 148 -2.29 -7.32 10.58
N VAL A 149 -3.22 -6.93 9.76
CA VAL A 149 -3.16 -7.06 8.31
C VAL A 149 -2.89 -5.70 7.68
N CYS A 150 -1.77 -5.59 6.99
CA CYS A 150 -1.49 -4.44 6.14
C CYS A 150 -2.28 -4.58 4.83
N VAL A 151 -3.21 -3.68 4.63
CA VAL A 151 -4.06 -3.58 3.44
C VAL A 151 -3.48 -2.48 2.55
N THR A 152 -3.14 -2.80 1.31
CA THR A 152 -2.49 -1.87 0.38
C THR A 152 -3.36 -1.67 -0.85
N PHE A 153 -3.51 -0.42 -1.25
CA PHE A 153 -4.24 -0.02 -2.44
C PHE A 153 -3.43 0.97 -3.27
N ASP A 154 -3.42 0.77 -4.59
CA ASP A 154 -2.93 1.78 -5.54
C ASP A 154 -4.10 2.34 -6.34
N PHE A 155 -4.10 3.66 -6.53
CA PHE A 155 -5.17 4.40 -7.19
C PHE A 155 -4.59 5.32 -8.26
N VAL A 156 -5.35 5.53 -9.33
CA VAL A 156 -5.09 6.65 -10.23
C VAL A 156 -5.31 7.96 -9.48
N ASN A 157 -4.38 8.92 -9.61
CA ASN A 157 -4.55 10.25 -9.03
C ASN A 157 -5.71 10.99 -9.76
N SER A 158 -6.87 11.04 -9.12
CA SER A 158 -8.10 11.65 -9.64
C SER A 158 -8.96 12.22 -8.51
N ILE A 159 -9.78 13.22 -8.81
CA ILE A 159 -10.70 13.85 -7.84
C ILE A 159 -11.56 12.79 -7.15
N LYS A 160 -12.16 11.89 -7.93
CA LYS A 160 -13.00 10.80 -7.41
C LYS A 160 -12.28 9.92 -6.39
N ASN A 161 -11.03 9.57 -6.66
CA ASN A 161 -10.25 8.75 -5.73
C ASN A 161 -9.82 9.55 -4.50
N HIS A 162 -9.61 10.85 -4.61
CA HIS A 162 -9.37 11.70 -3.44
C HIS A 162 -10.60 11.78 -2.52
N GLU A 163 -11.81 11.87 -3.06
CA GLU A 163 -13.05 11.84 -2.28
C GLU A 163 -13.20 10.51 -1.55
N PHE A 164 -13.01 9.39 -2.23
CA PHE A 164 -13.01 8.08 -1.60
C PHE A 164 -11.98 7.97 -0.47
N LEU A 165 -10.74 8.41 -0.72
CA LEU A 165 -9.66 8.36 0.25
C LEU A 165 -9.92 9.26 1.47
N LYS A 166 -10.64 10.37 1.30
CA LYS A 166 -11.06 11.23 2.41
C LYS A 166 -12.03 10.49 3.35
N ASP A 167 -12.99 9.74 2.81
CA ASP A 167 -13.91 8.97 3.63
C ASP A 167 -13.22 7.73 4.24
N LEU A 168 -12.28 7.13 3.52
CA LEU A 168 -11.42 6.07 4.05
C LEU A 168 -10.59 6.55 5.25
N ASP A 169 -10.12 7.80 5.26
CA ASP A 169 -9.41 8.37 6.41
C ASP A 169 -10.31 8.45 7.65
N GLN A 170 -11.59 8.79 7.48
CA GLN A 170 -12.54 8.79 8.60
C GLN A 170 -12.80 7.36 9.12
N LEU A 171 -12.83 6.38 8.22
CA LEU A 171 -12.95 4.98 8.60
C LEU A 171 -11.70 4.52 9.38
N CYS A 172 -10.51 4.95 8.98
CA CYS A 172 -9.27 4.68 9.73
C CYS A 172 -9.34 5.25 11.16
N VAL A 173 -9.83 6.47 11.32
CA VAL A 173 -10.01 7.08 12.64
C VAL A 173 -11.03 6.31 13.47
N LYS A 174 -12.18 5.94 12.89
CA LYS A 174 -13.24 5.18 13.56
C LYS A 174 -12.74 3.86 14.15
N TYR A 175 -11.89 3.17 13.43
CA TYR A 175 -11.40 1.83 13.79
C TYR A 175 -9.99 1.81 14.37
N ASN A 176 -9.36 2.96 14.64
CA ASN A 176 -7.95 3.07 15.05
C ASN A 176 -7.00 2.31 14.12
N VAL A 177 -7.26 2.36 12.83
CA VAL A 177 -6.40 1.79 11.79
C VAL A 177 -5.22 2.70 11.57
N LEU A 178 -4.00 2.14 11.50
CA LEU A 178 -2.78 2.90 11.32
C LEU A 178 -2.47 3.09 9.82
N PRO A 179 -2.55 4.32 9.26
CA PRO A 179 -2.14 4.58 7.88
C PRO A 179 -0.63 4.75 7.76
N SER A 180 -0.03 4.30 6.67
CA SER A 180 1.40 4.46 6.42
C SER A 180 1.74 5.86 5.94
N ILE A 181 2.31 6.70 6.78
CA ILE A 181 2.72 8.07 6.43
C ILE A 181 3.82 8.15 5.37
N SER A 182 4.61 7.09 5.19
CA SER A 182 5.66 7.02 4.17
C SER A 182 5.12 6.67 2.78
N LYS A 183 3.92 6.09 2.71
CA LYS A 183 3.28 5.67 1.46
C LYS A 183 2.15 6.62 1.05
N ASP A 184 1.39 7.11 1.99
CA ASP A 184 0.32 8.06 1.74
C ASP A 184 0.82 9.50 1.72
N SER A 185 0.86 10.11 0.54
CA SER A 185 1.36 11.48 0.34
C SER A 185 0.35 12.58 0.72
N ARG A 186 -0.88 12.23 1.10
CA ARG A 186 -2.00 13.18 1.27
C ARG A 186 -2.58 13.24 2.68
N ILE A 187 -2.28 12.27 3.55
CA ILE A 187 -2.85 12.21 4.91
C ILE A 187 -2.62 13.52 5.65
N SER A 188 -3.68 14.05 6.27
CA SER A 188 -3.62 15.31 6.99
C SER A 188 -3.06 15.13 8.41
N LYS A 189 -2.56 16.23 9.00
CA LYS A 189 -2.12 16.26 10.40
C LYS A 189 -3.22 15.75 11.35
N ASN A 190 -4.48 16.16 11.16
CA ASN A 190 -5.58 15.75 12.02
C ASN A 190 -5.81 14.22 12.01
N ILE A 191 -5.73 13.58 10.85
CA ILE A 191 -5.85 12.12 10.73
C ILE A 191 -4.62 11.43 11.35
N PHE A 192 -3.43 11.96 11.07
CA PHE A 192 -2.19 11.48 11.64
C PHE A 192 -2.22 11.51 13.17
N ASP A 193 -2.58 12.63 13.79
CA ASP A 193 -2.64 12.79 15.26
C ASP A 193 -3.65 11.83 15.92
N LYS A 194 -4.74 11.50 15.22
CA LYS A 194 -5.74 10.55 15.74
C LYS A 194 -5.31 9.09 15.61
N CYS A 195 -4.52 8.75 14.59
CA CYS A 195 -4.12 7.37 14.32
C CYS A 195 -2.75 7.00 14.95
N TYR A 196 -1.87 7.97 15.19
CA TYR A 196 -0.54 7.75 15.76
C TYR A 196 -0.49 8.20 17.22
N LYS A 197 -0.60 7.25 18.14
CA LYS A 197 -0.66 7.53 19.59
C LYS A 197 0.54 8.28 20.12
N ASP A 198 1.72 8.04 19.56
CA ASP A 198 2.98 8.64 20.01
C ASP A 198 3.36 9.91 19.22
N ALA A 199 2.44 10.46 18.42
CA ALA A 199 2.74 11.62 17.56
C ALA A 199 3.27 12.81 18.36
N GLU A 200 2.64 13.13 19.50
CA GLU A 200 3.05 14.25 20.35
C GLU A 200 4.40 13.98 21.04
N ILE A 201 4.57 12.78 21.60
CA ILE A 201 5.84 12.37 22.18
C ILE A 201 6.98 12.45 21.16
N PHE A 202 6.69 12.08 19.91
CA PHE A 202 7.68 12.20 18.84
C PHE A 202 8.04 13.66 18.55
N ARG A 203 7.05 14.58 18.50
CA ARG A 203 7.28 16.02 18.32
C ARG A 203 8.16 16.61 19.42
N GLU A 204 7.85 16.29 20.66
CA GLU A 204 8.65 16.74 21.82
C GLU A 204 10.12 16.30 21.72
N LYS A 205 10.35 15.01 21.40
CA LYS A 205 11.69 14.48 21.20
C LYS A 205 12.42 15.11 20.02
N LEU A 206 11.70 15.37 18.95
CA LEU A 206 12.27 16.01 17.76
C LEU A 206 12.68 17.47 18.03
N ILE A 207 11.87 18.22 18.81
CA ILE A 207 12.23 19.59 19.24
C ILE A 207 13.50 19.57 20.11
N GLN A 208 13.65 18.57 20.98
CA GLN A 208 14.87 18.42 21.79
C GLN A 208 16.11 18.11 20.94
N PHE A 209 15.95 17.30 19.89
CA PHE A 209 17.02 16.88 18.98
C PHE A 209 17.36 17.98 17.94
N ASP A 210 16.35 18.55 17.30
CA ASP A 210 16.47 19.57 16.24
C ASP A 210 15.79 20.88 16.64
N LYS A 211 16.35 21.57 17.65
CA LYS A 211 15.82 22.82 18.22
C LYS A 211 15.56 23.91 17.18
N HIS A 212 16.36 23.95 16.14
CA HIS A 212 16.28 24.97 15.07
C HIS A 212 15.49 24.50 13.87
N ARG A 213 14.91 23.29 13.89
CA ARG A 213 14.13 22.70 12.79
C ARG A 213 14.89 22.75 11.46
N VAL A 214 16.16 22.36 11.50
CA VAL A 214 17.06 22.32 10.33
C VAL A 214 16.63 21.22 9.35
N TYR A 215 16.23 20.05 9.90
CA TYR A 215 15.79 18.93 9.10
C TYR A 215 14.29 19.04 8.81
N ARG A 216 13.97 19.44 7.57
CA ARG A 216 12.58 19.58 7.10
C ARG A 216 12.36 18.87 5.78
N SER A 217 11.22 18.20 5.65
CA SER A 217 10.74 17.56 4.44
C SER A 217 9.27 17.96 4.19
N GLU A 218 8.74 17.65 3.03
CA GLU A 218 7.32 17.92 2.75
C GLU A 218 6.40 17.14 3.72
N ILE A 219 6.78 15.91 4.09
CA ILE A 219 6.02 15.13 5.08
C ILE A 219 6.09 15.78 6.47
N SER A 220 7.27 16.25 6.89
CA SER A 220 7.39 16.89 8.23
C SER A 220 6.63 18.20 8.31
N LYS A 221 6.59 18.99 7.24
CA LYS A 221 5.78 20.22 7.16
C LYS A 221 4.28 19.90 7.22
N ARG A 222 3.83 18.92 6.43
CA ARG A 222 2.41 18.54 6.32
C ARG A 222 1.85 17.98 7.62
N LEU A 223 2.64 17.19 8.35
CA LEU A 223 2.24 16.52 9.59
C LEU A 223 2.67 17.29 10.85
N GLU A 224 3.37 18.41 10.68
CA GLU A 224 3.96 19.21 11.76
C GLU A 224 4.83 18.37 12.72
N ILE A 225 5.72 17.57 12.13
CA ILE A 225 6.71 16.74 12.83
C ILE A 225 8.12 17.11 12.43
#